data_dbb6fb780a0d0f0020ae08f260462e14
#
_entry.id   dbb6fb780a0d0f0020ae08f260462e14
#
_cell.length_a   1.000
_cell.length_b   1.000
_cell.length_c   1.000
_cell.angle_alpha   90.00
_cell.angle_beta   90.00
_cell.angle_gamma   90.00
#
_symmetry.space_group_name_H-M   'P 1'
#
loop_
_entity.id
_entity.type
_entity.pdbx_description
1 polymer ?
#
loop_
_entity_poly.entity_id
_entity_poly.type
_entity_poly.pdbx_seq_one_letter_code
_entity_poly.pdbx_strand_id
1 'polypeptide(L)'
;MYKGYITDIEGIKVGHAQNFDAGTGLTVLIPPKGNTASVDVRGGGPGTRETDLLNPVNTVSEVSAIVLSGGSSYGLAGSIGVVEELEKDGRGFEVPSGIVPIVPQAILYDLDYKSYKIRPDKKMGSEAYKNASFDENRQGIIGAGTGATVGKALGKEFSMKSGLGSATICLGDLKVSAIVAVNAMGDIFDDEKNKQIAGILKNNKFIPTLEVLEKISEKNSLNTTIGIVATNGKFSKTELRKIASMTHNGYARAIRPVHTMMDGDTIFSLATNKVDADINLVGSLGAKVMARAIANAIYF
;
A
#
# COMPACT_ATOMS: atom_id res chain seq x y z
N MET A 1 9.29 -16.76 -0.60
CA MET A 1 8.62 -15.59 -1.17
C MET A 1 7.88 -15.96 -2.45
N TYR A 2 6.77 -15.29 -2.74
CA TYR A 2 6.06 -15.36 -4.02
C TYR A 2 6.78 -14.49 -5.06
N LYS A 3 6.70 -14.88 -6.34
CA LYS A 3 7.41 -14.20 -7.43
C LYS A 3 6.73 -12.90 -7.87
N GLY A 4 7.52 -12.02 -8.49
CA GLY A 4 7.10 -10.80 -9.17
C GLY A 4 7.07 -9.57 -8.28
N TYR A 5 7.06 -8.43 -8.95
CA TYR A 5 7.00 -7.11 -8.35
C TYR A 5 6.07 -6.21 -9.17
N ILE A 6 5.57 -5.12 -8.62
CA ILE A 6 4.57 -4.28 -9.30
C ILE A 6 5.13 -3.65 -10.59
N THR A 7 6.44 -3.51 -10.73
CA THR A 7 7.13 -3.06 -11.94
C THR A 7 7.13 -4.08 -13.08
N ASP A 8 6.69 -5.33 -12.85
CA ASP A 8 6.43 -6.30 -13.93
C ASP A 8 5.33 -5.83 -14.89
N ILE A 9 4.49 -4.87 -14.46
CA ILE A 9 3.54 -4.19 -15.32
C ILE A 9 4.26 -3.06 -16.06
N GLU A 10 4.31 -3.17 -17.37
CA GLU A 10 5.03 -2.25 -18.24
C GLU A 10 4.60 -0.78 -18.04
N GLY A 11 5.59 0.10 -17.94
CA GLY A 11 5.41 1.53 -17.77
C GLY A 11 5.26 1.99 -16.32
N ILE A 12 5.18 1.09 -15.33
CA ILE A 12 5.17 1.44 -13.91
C ILE A 12 6.61 1.58 -13.41
N LYS A 13 6.91 2.72 -12.77
CA LYS A 13 8.12 2.93 -11.96
C LYS A 13 7.77 2.94 -10.49
N VAL A 14 8.68 2.45 -9.66
CA VAL A 14 8.60 2.56 -8.19
C VAL A 14 9.88 3.17 -7.66
N GLY A 15 9.74 4.02 -6.65
CA GLY A 15 10.88 4.60 -5.94
C GLY A 15 10.63 4.67 -4.44
N HIS A 16 11.71 4.63 -3.69
CA HIS A 16 11.70 4.62 -2.24
C HIS A 16 12.65 5.66 -1.67
N ALA A 17 12.25 6.25 -0.55
CA ALA A 17 13.14 6.97 0.34
C ALA A 17 12.78 6.62 1.79
N GLN A 18 13.79 6.51 2.65
CA GLN A 18 13.61 6.13 4.04
C GLN A 18 14.71 6.65 4.95
N ASN A 19 14.38 6.73 6.23
CA ASN A 19 15.34 6.94 7.30
C ASN A 19 15.34 5.71 8.22
N PHE A 20 16.35 4.87 8.12
CA PHE A 20 16.46 3.63 8.89
C PHE A 20 16.65 3.89 10.40
N ASP A 21 17.33 4.97 10.78
CA ASP A 21 17.54 5.33 12.18
C ASP A 21 16.24 5.82 12.82
N ALA A 22 15.43 6.55 12.07
CA ALA A 22 14.12 7.00 12.51
C ALA A 22 13.05 5.91 12.39
N GLY A 23 13.24 4.91 11.53
CA GLY A 23 12.32 3.83 11.31
C GLY A 23 11.06 4.24 10.55
N THR A 24 11.20 5.05 9.50
CA THR A 24 10.08 5.51 8.66
C THR A 24 10.53 5.73 7.22
N GLY A 25 9.58 5.78 6.28
CA GLY A 25 9.89 5.99 4.88
C GLY A 25 8.66 6.17 4.00
N LEU A 26 8.90 6.34 2.71
CA LEU A 26 7.91 6.63 1.68
C LEU A 26 8.21 5.83 0.41
N THR A 27 7.15 5.33 -0.22
CA THR A 27 7.16 4.66 -1.52
C THR A 27 6.30 5.45 -2.49
N VAL A 28 6.81 5.75 -3.67
CA VAL A 28 6.06 6.33 -4.77
C VAL A 28 5.94 5.34 -5.91
N LEU A 29 4.74 5.21 -6.47
CA LEU A 29 4.46 4.51 -7.72
C LEU A 29 4.09 5.55 -8.78
N ILE A 30 4.77 5.51 -9.92
CA ILE A 30 4.57 6.41 -11.06
C ILE A 30 4.07 5.58 -12.23
N PRO A 31 2.79 5.68 -12.61
CA PRO A 31 2.22 4.93 -13.73
C PRO A 31 2.54 5.60 -15.07
N PRO A 32 2.39 4.92 -16.21
CA PRO A 32 2.42 5.55 -17.53
C PRO A 32 1.24 6.52 -17.71
N LYS A 33 1.35 7.46 -18.65
CA LYS A 33 0.21 8.29 -19.11
C LYS A 33 -0.90 7.40 -19.70
N GLY A 34 -2.15 7.86 -19.60
CA GLY A 34 -3.32 7.11 -20.06
C GLY A 34 -3.74 5.98 -19.09
N ASN A 35 -3.26 6.02 -17.86
CA ASN A 35 -3.71 5.12 -16.81
C ASN A 35 -5.12 5.49 -16.32
N THR A 36 -5.74 4.55 -15.62
CA THR A 36 -6.99 4.79 -14.90
C THR A 36 -6.78 4.32 -13.47
N ALA A 37 -7.25 5.09 -12.47
CA ALA A 37 -7.10 4.74 -11.06
C ALA A 37 -8.41 4.91 -10.27
N SER A 38 -8.53 4.17 -9.18
CA SER A 38 -9.57 4.31 -8.18
C SER A 38 -9.06 3.89 -6.80
N VAL A 39 -9.90 3.92 -5.77
CA VAL A 39 -9.51 3.59 -4.40
C VAL A 39 -10.67 2.99 -3.63
N ASP A 40 -10.41 2.07 -2.72
CA ASP A 40 -11.35 1.60 -1.69
C ASP A 40 -10.72 1.75 -0.31
N VAL A 41 -11.39 2.53 0.56
CA VAL A 41 -10.97 2.79 1.95
C VAL A 41 -11.92 2.03 2.87
N ARG A 42 -11.40 1.13 3.73
CA ARG A 42 -12.21 0.29 4.61
C ARG A 42 -11.89 0.39 6.09
N GLY A 43 -10.71 0.84 6.46
CA GLY A 43 -10.38 1.06 7.86
C GLY A 43 -11.19 2.21 8.48
N GLY A 44 -11.45 2.15 9.79
CA GLY A 44 -12.20 3.18 10.52
C GLY A 44 -11.41 4.46 10.81
N GLY A 45 -10.06 4.44 10.67
CA GLY A 45 -9.16 5.57 10.93
C GLY A 45 -8.20 5.89 9.77
N PRO A 46 -8.69 6.10 8.53
CA PRO A 46 -7.82 6.32 7.39
C PRO A 46 -7.13 7.68 7.43
N GLY A 47 -5.85 7.72 7.06
CA GLY A 47 -5.12 8.94 6.74
C GLY A 47 -4.82 8.97 5.24
N THR A 48 -5.53 9.81 4.49
CA THR A 48 -5.45 9.82 3.03
C THR A 48 -5.45 11.25 2.46
N ARG A 49 -5.01 11.36 1.20
CA ARG A 49 -5.07 12.58 0.40
C ARG A 49 -5.63 12.25 -0.98
N GLU A 50 -6.51 13.12 -1.52
CA GLU A 50 -7.14 13.05 -2.86
C GLU A 50 -7.92 11.75 -3.15
N THR A 51 -8.35 11.02 -2.12
CA THR A 51 -9.16 9.80 -2.29
C THR A 51 -10.56 10.10 -2.82
N ASP A 52 -11.17 11.25 -2.44
CA ASP A 52 -12.48 11.65 -2.97
C ASP A 52 -12.42 11.91 -4.48
N LEU A 53 -11.30 12.46 -4.98
CA LEU A 53 -11.09 12.66 -6.42
C LEU A 53 -11.16 11.33 -7.19
N LEU A 54 -10.75 10.23 -6.59
CA LEU A 54 -10.78 8.88 -7.18
C LEU A 54 -12.16 8.20 -7.09
N ASN A 55 -13.15 8.83 -6.47
CA ASN A 55 -14.52 8.31 -6.52
C ASN A 55 -15.03 8.28 -7.97
N PRO A 56 -15.68 7.19 -8.43
CA PRO A 56 -16.19 7.05 -9.80
C PRO A 56 -17.08 8.20 -10.31
N VAL A 57 -17.80 8.89 -9.40
CA VAL A 57 -18.66 10.02 -9.77
C VAL A 57 -17.89 11.30 -10.09
N ASN A 58 -16.59 11.37 -9.78
CA ASN A 58 -15.76 12.56 -9.99
C ASN A 58 -14.98 12.50 -11.31
N THR A 59 -14.60 13.67 -11.83
CA THR A 59 -14.15 13.87 -13.22
C THR A 59 -12.82 13.18 -13.55
N VAL A 60 -11.81 13.26 -12.66
CA VAL A 60 -10.44 12.85 -12.97
C VAL A 60 -10.30 11.33 -12.83
N SER A 61 -9.82 10.68 -13.88
CA SER A 61 -9.60 9.22 -13.90
C SER A 61 -8.13 8.82 -13.89
N GLU A 62 -7.24 9.71 -14.36
CA GLU A 62 -5.80 9.48 -14.44
C GLU A 62 -5.08 10.06 -13.23
N VAL A 63 -4.07 9.36 -12.73
CA VAL A 63 -3.18 9.85 -11.65
C VAL A 63 -1.76 10.03 -12.15
N SER A 64 -1.03 11.00 -11.60
CA SER A 64 0.36 11.25 -11.94
C SER A 64 1.31 10.35 -11.15
N ALA A 65 0.95 10.05 -9.91
CA ALA A 65 1.63 9.08 -9.03
C ALA A 65 0.67 8.64 -7.91
N ILE A 66 1.03 7.55 -7.19
CA ILE A 66 0.38 7.12 -5.95
C ILE A 66 1.46 7.02 -4.87
N VAL A 67 1.19 7.54 -3.67
CA VAL A 67 2.15 7.55 -2.57
C VAL A 67 1.65 6.70 -1.40
N LEU A 68 2.51 5.82 -0.91
CA LEU A 68 2.36 5.12 0.35
C LEU A 68 3.44 5.63 1.31
N SER A 69 3.09 6.01 2.55
CA SER A 69 4.11 6.51 3.48
C SER A 69 3.85 6.12 4.93
N GLY A 70 4.92 6.12 5.73
CA GLY A 70 4.83 6.15 7.18
C GLY A 70 4.49 7.55 7.70
N GLY A 71 4.69 7.76 9.01
CA GLY A 71 4.59 9.06 9.66
C GLY A 71 3.19 9.48 10.08
N SER A 72 2.18 8.61 9.98
CA SER A 72 0.79 8.97 10.26
C SER A 72 0.35 10.20 9.45
N SER A 73 -0.57 11.02 9.91
CA SER A 73 -1.05 12.22 9.20
C SER A 73 0.06 13.21 8.82
N TYR A 74 1.17 13.24 9.57
CA TYR A 74 2.34 14.06 9.22
C TYR A 74 2.98 13.62 7.90
N GLY A 75 2.99 12.31 7.61
CA GLY A 75 3.55 11.75 6.38
C GLY A 75 2.81 12.16 5.10
N LEU A 76 1.62 12.75 5.20
CA LEU A 76 0.92 13.36 4.06
C LEU A 76 1.72 14.49 3.41
N ALA A 77 2.69 15.09 4.13
CA ALA A 77 3.61 16.08 3.57
C ALA A 77 4.53 15.50 2.48
N GLY A 78 4.74 14.18 2.45
CA GLY A 78 5.61 13.54 1.47
C GLY A 78 5.13 13.71 0.03
N SER A 79 3.83 13.66 -0.24
CA SER A 79 3.29 13.85 -1.59
C SER A 79 3.56 15.24 -2.17
N ILE A 80 3.79 16.28 -1.34
CA ILE A 80 4.14 17.63 -1.82
C ILE A 80 5.45 17.59 -2.64
N GLY A 81 6.46 16.86 -2.15
CA GLY A 81 7.72 16.70 -2.88
C GLY A 81 7.56 15.94 -4.20
N VAL A 82 6.67 14.95 -4.24
CA VAL A 82 6.34 14.22 -5.46
C VAL A 82 5.62 15.12 -6.48
N VAL A 83 4.66 15.94 -6.03
CA VAL A 83 3.96 16.93 -6.86
C VAL A 83 4.94 17.88 -7.52
N GLU A 84 5.88 18.45 -6.77
CA GLU A 84 6.87 19.40 -7.30
C GLU A 84 7.82 18.78 -8.32
N GLU A 85 8.24 17.54 -8.13
CA GLU A 85 9.10 16.87 -9.12
C GLU A 85 8.29 16.51 -10.39
N LEU A 86 7.03 16.09 -10.25
CA LEU A 86 6.13 15.84 -11.38
C LEU A 86 5.86 17.11 -12.20
N GLU A 87 5.65 18.24 -11.52
CA GLU A 87 5.48 19.55 -12.19
C GLU A 87 6.71 19.92 -13.01
N LYS A 88 7.93 19.76 -12.47
CA LYS A 88 9.20 19.99 -13.18
C LYS A 88 9.34 19.11 -14.43
N ASP A 89 8.83 17.87 -14.35
CA ASP A 89 8.87 16.92 -15.46
C ASP A 89 7.69 17.07 -16.44
N GLY A 90 6.84 18.10 -16.27
CA GLY A 90 5.69 18.35 -17.13
C GLY A 90 4.64 17.24 -17.08
N ARG A 91 4.44 16.61 -15.90
CA ARG A 91 3.51 15.52 -15.69
C ARG A 91 2.38 15.91 -14.74
N GLY A 92 1.16 16.01 -15.27
CA GLY A 92 -0.02 16.36 -14.50
C GLY A 92 -1.25 16.46 -15.39
N PHE A 93 -2.36 16.83 -14.78
CA PHE A 93 -3.60 17.17 -15.45
C PHE A 93 -3.47 18.56 -16.08
N GLU A 94 -3.75 18.69 -17.37
CA GLU A 94 -3.63 19.94 -18.10
C GLU A 94 -4.75 20.92 -17.73
N VAL A 95 -4.38 22.15 -17.43
CA VAL A 95 -5.29 23.27 -17.17
C VAL A 95 -4.80 24.50 -17.95
N PRO A 96 -5.66 25.53 -18.18
CA PRO A 96 -5.24 26.71 -18.98
C PRO A 96 -3.98 27.43 -18.48
N SER A 97 -3.68 27.36 -17.19
CA SER A 97 -2.50 27.99 -16.57
C SER A 97 -1.29 27.08 -16.41
N GLY A 98 -1.35 25.83 -16.87
CA GLY A 98 -0.24 24.86 -16.75
C GLY A 98 -0.70 23.44 -16.49
N ILE A 99 -0.03 22.74 -15.59
CA ILE A 99 -0.34 21.36 -15.20
C ILE A 99 -0.56 21.25 -13.70
N VAL A 100 -1.43 20.33 -13.30
CA VAL A 100 -1.68 19.99 -11.89
C VAL A 100 -1.44 18.50 -11.69
N PRO A 101 -0.33 18.10 -11.05
CA PRO A 101 -0.07 16.70 -10.74
C PRO A 101 -1.12 16.14 -9.76
N ILE A 102 -1.73 15.03 -10.09
CA ILE A 102 -2.71 14.33 -9.24
C ILE A 102 -1.98 13.20 -8.51
N VAL A 103 -1.84 13.35 -7.18
CA VAL A 103 -1.01 12.45 -6.36
C VAL A 103 -1.79 11.99 -5.12
N PRO A 104 -2.68 10.99 -5.26
CA PRO A 104 -3.33 10.40 -4.10
C PRO A 104 -2.33 9.68 -3.20
N GLN A 105 -2.60 9.71 -1.90
CA GLN A 105 -1.72 9.17 -0.88
C GLN A 105 -2.51 8.47 0.22
N ALA A 106 -1.92 7.40 0.78
CA ALA A 106 -2.32 6.81 2.06
C ALA A 106 -1.10 6.67 2.99
N ILE A 107 -1.36 6.79 4.31
CA ILE A 107 -0.32 6.69 5.33
C ILE A 107 -0.57 5.53 6.29
N LEU A 108 0.50 5.05 6.89
CA LEU A 108 0.45 4.14 8.04
C LEU A 108 1.05 4.80 9.30
N TYR A 109 0.69 4.27 10.46
CA TYR A 109 1.17 4.75 11.75
C TYR A 109 2.40 3.94 12.18
N ASP A 110 3.59 4.54 12.08
CA ASP A 110 4.88 3.96 12.50
C ASP A 110 5.63 4.82 13.54
N LEU A 111 4.95 5.83 14.12
CA LEU A 111 5.56 6.80 15.03
C LEU A 111 6.14 6.17 16.31
N ASP A 112 5.62 5.02 16.73
CA ASP A 112 6.07 4.32 17.93
C ASP A 112 7.22 3.34 17.67
N TYR A 113 7.62 3.14 16.39
CA TYR A 113 8.65 2.12 16.07
C TYR A 113 10.04 2.54 16.55
N LYS A 114 10.53 3.72 16.16
CA LYS A 114 11.84 4.24 16.60
C LYS A 114 11.78 5.72 16.98
N SER A 115 11.52 6.62 16.03
CA SER A 115 11.55 8.06 16.27
C SER A 115 10.21 8.72 15.93
N TYR A 116 9.56 9.29 16.92
CA TYR A 116 8.37 10.12 16.73
C TYR A 116 8.65 11.43 15.97
N LYS A 117 9.89 11.97 16.05
CA LYS A 117 10.20 13.33 15.56
C LYS A 117 10.53 13.40 14.07
N ILE A 118 11.10 12.34 13.50
CA ILE A 118 11.47 12.26 12.09
C ILE A 118 10.39 11.50 11.35
N ARG A 119 9.83 12.14 10.33
CA ARG A 119 8.66 11.62 9.57
C ARG A 119 8.86 11.91 8.10
N PRO A 120 8.22 11.15 7.19
CA PRO A 120 8.24 11.48 5.78
C PRO A 120 7.77 12.91 5.53
N ASP A 121 8.58 13.66 4.82
CA ASP A 121 8.38 15.06 4.49
C ASP A 121 8.53 15.30 2.98
N LYS A 122 8.43 16.55 2.55
CA LYS A 122 8.61 16.98 1.18
C LYS A 122 9.96 16.51 0.58
N LYS A 123 11.06 16.57 1.36
CA LYS A 123 12.39 16.15 0.89
C LYS A 123 12.41 14.65 0.60
N MET A 124 11.86 13.86 1.52
CA MET A 124 11.77 12.41 1.34
C MET A 124 10.89 12.04 0.14
N GLY A 125 9.79 12.78 -0.11
CA GLY A 125 8.96 12.60 -1.30
C GLY A 125 9.70 12.87 -2.60
N SER A 126 10.45 13.97 -2.68
CA SER A 126 11.31 14.31 -3.83
C SER A 126 12.40 13.25 -4.07
N GLU A 127 13.04 12.76 -3.00
CA GLU A 127 14.04 11.68 -3.10
C GLU A 127 13.42 10.38 -3.62
N ALA A 128 12.26 9.98 -3.11
CA ALA A 128 11.57 8.78 -3.59
C ALA A 128 11.21 8.88 -5.08
N TYR A 129 10.72 10.04 -5.53
CA TYR A 129 10.44 10.28 -6.93
C TYR A 129 11.69 10.14 -7.82
N LYS A 130 12.80 10.75 -7.43
CA LYS A 130 14.08 10.68 -8.17
C LYS A 130 14.69 9.29 -8.21
N ASN A 131 14.42 8.48 -7.19
CA ASN A 131 14.87 7.09 -7.11
C ASN A 131 13.96 6.13 -7.90
N ALA A 132 12.88 6.61 -8.51
CA ALA A 132 11.91 5.74 -9.18
C ALA A 132 12.49 5.11 -10.45
N SER A 133 12.43 3.77 -10.52
CA SER A 133 12.95 2.96 -11.61
C SER A 133 11.93 1.92 -12.07
N PHE A 134 12.06 1.47 -13.33
CA PHE A 134 11.33 0.32 -13.87
C PHE A 134 11.87 -1.02 -13.31
N ASP A 135 13.10 -1.03 -12.82
CA ASP A 135 13.79 -2.23 -12.31
C ASP A 135 13.74 -2.33 -10.77
N GLU A 136 12.99 -1.42 -10.10
CA GLU A 136 12.83 -1.50 -8.65
C GLU A 136 12.08 -2.78 -8.26
N ASN A 137 12.71 -3.61 -7.41
CA ASN A 137 12.17 -4.90 -6.98
C ASN A 137 12.46 -5.22 -5.50
N ARG A 138 13.00 -4.28 -4.73
CA ARG A 138 13.31 -4.47 -3.32
C ARG A 138 12.05 -4.55 -2.48
N GLN A 139 12.09 -5.43 -1.47
CA GLN A 139 11.01 -5.66 -0.52
C GLN A 139 11.56 -5.66 0.92
N GLY A 140 10.67 -5.75 1.90
CA GLY A 140 11.06 -5.78 3.31
C GLY A 140 11.16 -4.41 3.94
N ILE A 141 12.25 -4.14 4.65
CA ILE A 141 12.45 -2.89 5.42
C ILE A 141 12.88 -1.76 4.48
N ILE A 142 11.97 -1.30 3.61
CA ILE A 142 12.23 -0.25 2.62
C ILE A 142 11.00 0.64 2.42
N GLY A 143 11.21 1.87 2.03
CA GLY A 143 10.13 2.82 1.72
C GLY A 143 9.07 2.88 2.84
N ALA A 144 7.81 2.81 2.47
CA ALA A 144 6.69 2.81 3.42
C ALA A 144 6.71 1.63 4.40
N GLY A 145 7.42 0.53 4.08
CA GLY A 145 7.57 -0.64 4.96
C GLY A 145 8.62 -0.46 6.06
N THR A 146 9.41 0.63 6.04
CA THR A 146 10.57 0.79 6.95
C THR A 146 10.19 0.75 8.42
N GLY A 147 9.09 1.40 8.82
CA GLY A 147 8.61 1.41 10.21
C GLY A 147 7.52 0.39 10.53
N ALA A 148 7.06 -0.38 9.54
CA ALA A 148 5.91 -1.26 9.67
C ALA A 148 6.14 -2.42 10.65
N THR A 149 5.14 -2.72 11.49
CA THR A 149 5.11 -3.82 12.46
C THR A 149 3.74 -4.47 12.50
N VAL A 150 3.65 -5.71 12.99
CA VAL A 150 2.39 -6.47 13.09
C VAL A 150 2.24 -7.13 14.46
N GLY A 151 1.02 -7.53 14.84
CA GLY A 151 0.78 -8.19 16.11
C GLY A 151 0.90 -7.25 17.32
N LYS A 152 0.28 -6.07 17.29
CA LYS A 152 0.50 -4.98 18.26
C LYS A 152 -0.49 -4.95 19.43
N ALA A 153 -1.53 -5.80 19.44
CA ALA A 153 -2.61 -5.72 20.43
C ALA A 153 -2.16 -5.93 21.88
N LEU A 154 -1.05 -6.62 22.12
CA LEU A 154 -0.48 -6.88 23.46
C LEU A 154 0.64 -5.89 23.84
N GLY A 155 0.99 -4.95 22.98
CA GLY A 155 2.08 -3.99 23.16
C GLY A 155 3.19 -4.18 22.12
N LYS A 156 3.99 -3.13 21.93
CA LYS A 156 5.05 -3.10 20.91
C LYS A 156 6.16 -4.12 21.15
N GLU A 157 6.41 -4.48 22.40
CA GLU A 157 7.43 -5.45 22.82
C GLU A 157 7.12 -6.88 22.37
N PHE A 158 5.88 -7.17 22.01
CA PHE A 158 5.44 -8.47 21.48
C PHE A 158 5.19 -8.43 19.98
N SER A 159 5.30 -7.25 19.35
CA SER A 159 5.09 -7.10 17.92
C SER A 159 6.25 -7.63 17.12
N MET A 160 5.99 -8.06 15.87
CA MET A 160 7.01 -8.49 14.93
C MET A 160 7.26 -7.42 13.87
N LYS A 161 8.52 -7.35 13.38
CA LYS A 161 8.86 -6.51 12.23
C LYS A 161 8.17 -7.02 10.98
N SER A 162 7.65 -6.08 10.22
CA SER A 162 7.04 -6.29 8.91
C SER A 162 7.69 -5.34 7.90
N GLY A 163 7.13 -5.21 6.71
CA GLY A 163 7.74 -4.42 5.67
C GLY A 163 6.81 -4.07 4.52
N LEU A 164 7.45 -3.80 3.39
CA LEU A 164 6.85 -3.66 2.08
C LEU A 164 6.95 -5.00 1.34
N GLY A 165 5.84 -5.48 0.79
CA GLY A 165 5.83 -6.68 -0.02
C GLY A 165 5.17 -6.45 -1.37
N SER A 166 5.57 -7.21 -2.38
CA SER A 166 4.99 -7.18 -3.71
C SER A 166 4.92 -8.58 -4.30
N ALA A 167 4.01 -8.81 -5.22
CA ALA A 167 3.90 -10.04 -5.99
C ALA A 167 3.19 -9.77 -7.32
N THR A 168 3.39 -10.66 -8.31
CA THR A 168 2.71 -10.59 -9.61
C THR A 168 2.15 -11.96 -9.99
N ILE A 169 0.98 -11.95 -10.61
CA ILE A 169 0.38 -13.12 -11.28
C ILE A 169 0.24 -12.79 -12.76
N CYS A 170 0.79 -13.65 -13.62
CA CYS A 170 0.66 -13.57 -15.07
C CYS A 170 -0.28 -14.69 -15.56
N LEU A 171 -1.19 -14.34 -16.47
CA LEU A 171 -2.08 -15.28 -17.16
C LEU A 171 -2.12 -14.89 -18.65
N GLY A 172 -1.28 -15.55 -19.47
CA GLY A 172 -0.98 -15.10 -20.81
C GLY A 172 -0.39 -13.69 -20.76
N ASP A 173 -0.96 -12.77 -21.54
CA ASP A 173 -0.55 -11.36 -21.59
C ASP A 173 -1.10 -10.52 -20.43
N LEU A 174 -2.11 -11.03 -19.71
CA LEU A 174 -2.68 -10.34 -18.56
C LEU A 174 -1.73 -10.44 -17.36
N LYS A 175 -1.45 -9.29 -16.74
CA LYS A 175 -0.70 -9.18 -15.49
C LYS A 175 -1.54 -8.51 -14.41
N VAL A 176 -1.54 -9.08 -13.22
CA VAL A 176 -2.12 -8.47 -12.01
C VAL A 176 -1.07 -8.50 -10.92
N SER A 177 -0.75 -7.34 -10.37
CA SER A 177 0.32 -7.17 -9.40
C SER A 177 -0.16 -6.38 -8.19
N ALA A 178 0.48 -6.58 -7.05
CA ALA A 178 0.22 -5.80 -5.85
C ALA A 178 1.53 -5.37 -5.18
N ILE A 179 1.49 -4.21 -4.52
CA ILE A 179 2.49 -3.74 -3.58
C ILE A 179 1.78 -3.26 -2.32
N VAL A 180 2.28 -3.61 -1.14
CA VAL A 180 1.62 -3.34 0.14
C VAL A 180 2.62 -3.10 1.26
N ALA A 181 2.38 -2.07 2.07
CA ALA A 181 3.07 -1.87 3.35
C ALA A 181 2.16 -2.38 4.48
N VAL A 182 2.65 -3.39 5.21
CA VAL A 182 1.85 -4.15 6.17
C VAL A 182 2.16 -3.70 7.59
N ASN A 183 1.28 -2.89 8.18
CA ASN A 183 1.43 -2.37 9.55
C ASN A 183 0.21 -2.70 10.42
N ALA A 184 -0.25 -3.95 10.33
CA ALA A 184 -1.50 -4.42 10.91
C ALA A 184 -1.47 -4.61 12.44
N MET A 185 -2.63 -4.49 13.08
CA MET A 185 -2.81 -4.94 14.46
C MET A 185 -2.79 -6.47 14.55
N GLY A 186 -3.42 -7.13 13.58
CA GLY A 186 -3.68 -8.56 13.55
C GLY A 186 -2.47 -9.44 13.22
N ASP A 187 -2.75 -10.72 13.26
CA ASP A 187 -1.84 -11.80 12.90
C ASP A 187 -1.76 -11.94 11.37
N ILE A 188 -0.59 -12.29 10.84
CA ILE A 188 -0.37 -12.46 9.42
C ILE A 188 -0.29 -13.94 9.06
N PHE A 189 -1.05 -14.30 8.03
CA PHE A 189 -1.12 -15.66 7.50
C PHE A 189 -0.62 -15.70 6.05
N ASP A 190 0.14 -16.73 5.72
CA ASP A 190 0.32 -17.14 4.33
C ASP A 190 -0.93 -17.93 3.93
N ASP A 191 -1.80 -17.30 3.13
CA ASP A 191 -3.11 -17.85 2.74
C ASP A 191 -2.97 -19.17 1.95
N GLU A 192 -1.99 -19.24 1.04
CA GLU A 192 -1.79 -20.45 0.21
C GLU A 192 -1.20 -21.62 1.00
N LYS A 193 -0.42 -21.35 2.04
CA LYS A 193 0.15 -22.38 2.93
C LYS A 193 -0.71 -22.66 4.16
N ASN A 194 -1.79 -21.87 4.33
CA ASN A 194 -2.66 -21.92 5.51
C ASN A 194 -1.86 -21.89 6.84
N LYS A 195 -0.88 -20.97 6.94
CA LYS A 195 0.05 -20.90 8.07
C LYS A 195 0.19 -19.50 8.59
N GLN A 196 0.10 -19.31 9.91
CA GLN A 196 0.49 -18.06 10.56
C GLN A 196 2.02 -17.87 10.42
N ILE A 197 2.43 -16.68 9.97
CA ILE A 197 3.83 -16.34 9.70
C ILE A 197 4.33 -15.15 10.52
N ALA A 198 3.42 -14.31 11.05
CA ALA A 198 3.73 -13.25 11.99
C ALA A 198 2.51 -12.91 12.84
N GLY A 199 2.71 -12.13 13.91
CA GLY A 199 1.67 -11.74 14.84
C GLY A 199 2.26 -11.38 16.22
N ILE A 200 1.47 -11.51 17.27
CA ILE A 200 1.93 -11.34 18.65
C ILE A 200 2.85 -12.53 18.99
N LEU A 201 4.11 -12.24 19.30
CA LEU A 201 5.10 -13.26 19.65
C LEU A 201 5.52 -13.14 21.12
N LYS A 202 5.21 -14.15 21.95
CA LYS A 202 5.62 -14.22 23.35
C LYS A 202 6.19 -15.60 23.64
N ASN A 203 7.38 -15.66 24.24
CA ASN A 203 8.07 -16.92 24.58
C ASN A 203 8.19 -17.87 23.37
N ASN A 204 8.49 -17.35 22.18
CA ASN A 204 8.57 -18.06 20.90
C ASN A 204 7.27 -18.78 20.47
N LYS A 205 6.13 -18.31 20.95
CA LYS A 205 4.80 -18.80 20.56
C LYS A 205 3.93 -17.64 20.08
N PHE A 206 3.16 -17.86 19.02
CA PHE A 206 2.14 -16.93 18.59
C PHE A 206 0.97 -16.95 19.58
N ILE A 207 0.47 -15.76 19.92
CA ILE A 207 -0.76 -15.55 20.67
C ILE A 207 -1.78 -14.97 19.69
N PRO A 208 -2.95 -15.61 19.51
CA PRO A 208 -3.96 -15.10 18.62
C PRO A 208 -4.43 -13.69 19.02
N THR A 209 -4.35 -12.74 18.10
CA THR A 209 -4.75 -11.34 18.37
C THR A 209 -6.20 -11.26 18.86
N LEU A 210 -7.11 -12.09 18.35
CA LEU A 210 -8.52 -12.09 18.77
C LEU A 210 -8.69 -12.45 20.25
N GLU A 211 -7.95 -13.43 20.75
CA GLU A 211 -7.98 -13.81 22.19
C GLU A 211 -7.48 -12.68 23.10
N VAL A 212 -6.55 -11.85 22.61
CA VAL A 212 -6.09 -10.66 23.34
C VAL A 212 -7.18 -9.60 23.36
N LEU A 213 -7.86 -9.35 22.24
CA LEU A 213 -8.94 -8.36 22.14
C LEU A 213 -10.16 -8.72 23.00
N GLU A 214 -10.45 -10.01 23.22
CA GLU A 214 -11.51 -10.46 24.12
C GLU A 214 -11.26 -10.10 25.59
N LYS A 215 -9.99 -9.93 25.98
CA LYS A 215 -9.56 -9.72 27.37
C LYS A 215 -9.22 -8.27 27.72
N ILE A 216 -8.98 -7.44 26.70
CA ILE A 216 -8.54 -6.04 26.88
C ILE A 216 -9.67 -5.10 26.50
N SER A 217 -10.16 -4.30 27.45
CA SER A 217 -11.20 -3.29 27.25
C SER A 217 -10.67 -1.98 26.63
N GLU A 218 -9.38 -1.64 26.81
CA GLU A 218 -8.77 -0.42 26.28
C GLU A 218 -7.95 -0.73 25.01
N LYS A 219 -8.27 -0.01 23.91
CA LYS A 219 -7.69 -0.21 22.59
C LYS A 219 -6.90 1.04 22.20
N ASN A 220 -5.59 1.06 22.43
CA ASN A 220 -4.74 2.22 22.15
C ASN A 220 -3.71 2.01 21.02
N SER A 221 -3.88 1.02 20.14
CA SER A 221 -2.96 0.83 19.02
C SER A 221 -3.55 1.33 17.70
N LEU A 222 -2.88 2.26 17.05
CA LEU A 222 -3.19 2.71 15.68
C LEU A 222 -2.44 1.84 14.68
N ASN A 223 -3.15 1.36 13.67
CA ASN A 223 -2.66 0.37 12.71
C ASN A 223 -3.10 0.77 11.31
N THR A 224 -2.52 0.17 10.30
CA THR A 224 -2.95 0.45 8.92
C THR A 224 -2.23 -0.48 7.96
N THR A 225 -2.94 -1.07 7.01
CA THR A 225 -2.34 -1.71 5.84
C THR A 225 -2.72 -0.92 4.60
N ILE A 226 -1.72 -0.43 3.88
CA ILE A 226 -1.91 0.39 2.68
C ILE A 226 -1.28 -0.28 1.47
N GLY A 227 -2.04 -0.38 0.38
CA GLY A 227 -1.59 -1.10 -0.80
C GLY A 227 -2.09 -0.54 -2.13
N ILE A 228 -1.48 -1.03 -3.20
CA ILE A 228 -1.87 -0.75 -4.58
C ILE A 228 -2.02 -2.09 -5.27
N VAL A 229 -3.15 -2.31 -5.95
CA VAL A 229 -3.32 -3.37 -6.95
C VAL A 229 -3.25 -2.75 -8.34
N ALA A 230 -2.40 -3.29 -9.21
CA ALA A 230 -2.25 -2.80 -10.57
C ALA A 230 -2.46 -3.92 -11.59
N THR A 231 -2.94 -3.56 -12.78
CA THR A 231 -3.12 -4.47 -13.91
C THR A 231 -2.81 -3.76 -15.22
N ASN A 232 -2.41 -4.53 -16.22
CA ASN A 232 -2.37 -4.06 -17.61
C ASN A 232 -3.72 -4.21 -18.34
N GLY A 233 -4.74 -4.73 -17.67
CA GLY A 233 -6.11 -4.81 -18.19
C GLY A 233 -6.73 -3.43 -18.43
N LYS A 234 -7.68 -3.34 -19.37
CA LYS A 234 -8.46 -2.11 -19.65
C LYS A 234 -9.68 -2.05 -18.74
N PHE A 235 -9.77 -1.01 -17.92
CA PHE A 235 -10.87 -0.81 -17.00
C PHE A 235 -11.24 0.66 -16.84
N SER A 236 -12.54 0.91 -16.73
CA SER A 236 -13.07 2.20 -16.28
C SER A 236 -12.77 2.43 -14.80
N LYS A 237 -12.88 3.66 -14.36
CA LYS A 237 -12.72 4.07 -12.96
C LYS A 237 -13.71 3.35 -12.04
N THR A 238 -14.94 3.11 -12.51
CA THR A 238 -15.98 2.38 -11.75
C THR A 238 -15.61 0.90 -11.56
N GLU A 239 -15.11 0.25 -12.61
CA GLU A 239 -14.65 -1.13 -12.53
C GLU A 239 -13.43 -1.27 -11.63
N LEU A 240 -12.49 -0.30 -11.68
CA LEU A 240 -11.34 -0.26 -10.78
C LEU A 240 -11.76 -0.08 -9.32
N ARG A 241 -12.80 0.71 -9.03
CA ARG A 241 -13.37 0.77 -7.68
C ARG A 241 -13.84 -0.60 -7.21
N LYS A 242 -14.49 -1.38 -8.09
CA LYS A 242 -14.92 -2.74 -7.78
C LYS A 242 -13.72 -3.68 -7.59
N ILE A 243 -12.69 -3.58 -8.43
CA ILE A 243 -11.45 -4.36 -8.30
C ILE A 243 -10.75 -4.06 -6.97
N ALA A 244 -10.63 -2.79 -6.58
CA ALA A 244 -10.09 -2.41 -5.26
C ALA A 244 -10.88 -3.05 -4.11
N SER A 245 -12.21 -2.98 -4.19
CA SER A 245 -13.13 -3.59 -3.23
C SER A 245 -12.97 -5.12 -3.14
N MET A 246 -12.83 -5.82 -4.27
CA MET A 246 -12.57 -7.27 -4.30
C MET A 246 -11.18 -7.61 -3.75
N THR A 247 -10.18 -6.76 -4.01
CA THR A 247 -8.79 -6.95 -3.54
C THR A 247 -8.68 -6.92 -2.01
N HIS A 248 -9.55 -6.21 -1.30
CA HIS A 248 -9.64 -6.26 0.17
C HIS A 248 -9.89 -7.67 0.74
N ASN A 249 -10.46 -8.59 -0.06
CA ASN A 249 -10.54 -9.98 0.36
C ASN A 249 -9.13 -10.61 0.56
N GLY A 250 -8.11 -10.10 -0.13
CA GLY A 250 -6.72 -10.49 0.11
C GLY A 250 -6.22 -10.08 1.49
N TYR A 251 -6.61 -8.88 1.95
CA TYR A 251 -6.35 -8.46 3.34
C TYR A 251 -7.04 -9.40 4.32
N ALA A 252 -8.34 -9.67 4.14
CA ALA A 252 -9.11 -10.53 5.04
C ALA A 252 -8.62 -12.00 5.08
N ARG A 253 -8.00 -12.50 4.00
CA ARG A 253 -7.38 -13.82 3.98
C ARG A 253 -6.06 -13.87 4.75
N ALA A 254 -5.26 -12.80 4.64
CA ALA A 254 -3.89 -12.77 5.15
C ALA A 254 -3.72 -12.05 6.48
N ILE A 255 -4.69 -11.25 6.96
CA ILE A 255 -4.62 -10.45 8.18
C ILE A 255 -5.84 -10.72 9.06
N ARG A 256 -5.64 -11.07 10.34
CA ARG A 256 -6.73 -11.45 11.26
C ARG A 256 -6.50 -10.88 12.67
N PRO A 257 -7.37 -9.93 13.17
CA PRO A 257 -8.43 -9.21 12.47
C PRO A 257 -7.91 -8.12 11.51
N VAL A 258 -8.80 -7.59 10.66
CA VAL A 258 -8.52 -6.54 9.69
C VAL A 258 -9.73 -5.59 9.56
N HIS A 259 -9.55 -4.41 9.03
CA HIS A 259 -10.59 -3.38 8.82
C HIS A 259 -11.30 -2.95 10.11
N THR A 260 -10.58 -2.93 11.21
CA THR A 260 -11.13 -2.47 12.49
C THR A 260 -11.26 -0.94 12.52
N MET A 261 -11.93 -0.41 13.55
CA MET A 261 -12.02 1.04 13.76
C MET A 261 -10.65 1.70 14.03
N MET A 262 -9.62 0.91 14.27
CA MET A 262 -8.24 1.36 14.56
C MET A 262 -7.31 1.23 13.35
N ASP A 263 -7.80 0.70 12.23
CA ASP A 263 -7.05 0.54 10.99
C ASP A 263 -7.36 1.68 10.02
N GLY A 264 -6.38 2.08 9.21
CA GLY A 264 -6.56 3.00 8.10
C GLY A 264 -6.51 2.32 6.73
N ASP A 265 -6.93 1.07 6.67
CA ASP A 265 -6.76 0.16 5.53
C ASP A 265 -7.30 0.74 4.23
N THR A 266 -6.40 0.86 3.26
CA THR A 266 -6.67 1.51 1.97
C THR A 266 -6.04 0.72 0.84
N ILE A 267 -6.78 0.48 -0.25
CA ILE A 267 -6.26 -0.09 -1.50
C ILE A 267 -6.56 0.85 -2.66
N PHE A 268 -5.51 1.34 -3.31
CA PHE A 268 -5.60 1.96 -4.63
C PHE A 268 -5.61 0.87 -5.71
N SER A 269 -6.39 1.08 -6.76
CA SER A 269 -6.40 0.24 -7.95
C SER A 269 -5.96 1.05 -9.17
N LEU A 270 -5.17 0.43 -10.04
CA LEU A 270 -4.54 1.07 -11.20
C LEU A 270 -4.61 0.16 -12.42
N ALA A 271 -5.00 0.71 -13.58
CA ALA A 271 -4.95 0.05 -14.88
C ALA A 271 -4.05 0.80 -15.84
N THR A 272 -3.17 0.09 -16.56
CA THR A 272 -2.36 0.68 -17.66
C THR A 272 -3.03 0.53 -19.04
N ASN A 273 -4.21 -0.08 -19.11
CA ASN A 273 -5.13 -0.10 -20.24
C ASN A 273 -4.56 -0.72 -21.54
N LYS A 274 -3.85 -1.86 -21.45
CA LYS A 274 -3.19 -2.52 -22.60
C LYS A 274 -3.98 -3.70 -23.18
N VAL A 275 -4.56 -4.55 -22.33
CA VAL A 275 -5.23 -5.80 -22.74
C VAL A 275 -6.68 -5.83 -22.26
N ASP A 276 -7.57 -6.46 -23.06
CA ASP A 276 -8.94 -6.68 -22.63
C ASP A 276 -8.98 -7.80 -21.58
N ALA A 277 -9.72 -7.61 -20.50
CA ALA A 277 -9.78 -8.56 -19.40
C ALA A 277 -11.15 -8.53 -18.69
N ASP A 278 -11.53 -9.67 -18.11
CA ASP A 278 -12.75 -9.79 -17.30
C ASP A 278 -12.55 -9.24 -15.89
N ILE A 279 -13.48 -8.41 -15.42
CA ILE A 279 -13.43 -7.78 -14.11
C ILE A 279 -13.43 -8.79 -12.95
N ASN A 280 -14.19 -9.90 -13.08
CA ASN A 280 -14.27 -10.91 -12.02
C ASN A 280 -12.96 -11.67 -11.90
N LEU A 281 -12.32 -11.95 -13.05
CA LEU A 281 -11.00 -12.56 -13.09
C LEU A 281 -9.98 -11.64 -12.43
N VAL A 282 -9.88 -10.37 -12.86
CA VAL A 282 -8.87 -9.43 -12.33
C VAL A 282 -9.11 -9.13 -10.86
N GLY A 283 -10.36 -8.95 -10.42
CA GLY A 283 -10.68 -8.75 -9.00
C GLY A 283 -10.33 -9.96 -8.12
N SER A 284 -10.54 -11.19 -8.63
CA SER A 284 -10.18 -12.42 -7.94
C SER A 284 -8.66 -12.62 -7.87
N LEU A 285 -7.95 -12.35 -8.95
CA LEU A 285 -6.48 -12.36 -8.99
C LEU A 285 -5.91 -11.25 -8.12
N GLY A 286 -6.56 -10.08 -8.06
CA GLY A 286 -6.21 -8.97 -7.17
C GLY A 286 -6.22 -9.39 -5.70
N ALA A 287 -7.26 -10.07 -5.25
CA ALA A 287 -7.31 -10.62 -3.89
C ALA A 287 -6.19 -11.64 -3.63
N LYS A 288 -5.93 -12.54 -4.58
CA LYS A 288 -4.88 -13.56 -4.47
C LYS A 288 -3.47 -12.95 -4.45
N VAL A 289 -3.17 -12.05 -5.38
CA VAL A 289 -1.84 -11.42 -5.46
C VAL A 289 -1.57 -10.50 -4.26
N MET A 290 -2.60 -9.86 -3.73
CA MET A 290 -2.49 -9.04 -2.53
C MET A 290 -2.15 -9.90 -1.29
N ALA A 291 -2.78 -11.06 -1.10
CA ALA A 291 -2.42 -11.99 -0.04
C ALA A 291 -0.96 -12.48 -0.16
N ARG A 292 -0.49 -12.75 -1.38
CA ARG A 292 0.93 -13.08 -1.64
C ARG A 292 1.88 -11.93 -1.29
N ALA A 293 1.53 -10.70 -1.66
CA ALA A 293 2.32 -9.51 -1.35
C ALA A 293 2.40 -9.28 0.17
N ILE A 294 1.32 -9.51 0.92
CA ILE A 294 1.32 -9.45 2.39
C ILE A 294 2.27 -10.48 2.98
N ALA A 295 2.24 -11.73 2.50
CA ALA A 295 3.18 -12.77 2.94
C ALA A 295 4.63 -12.38 2.62
N ASN A 296 4.89 -11.82 1.44
CA ASN A 296 6.22 -11.34 1.05
C ASN A 296 6.73 -10.21 1.95
N ALA A 297 5.86 -9.36 2.49
CA ALA A 297 6.21 -8.31 3.46
C ALA A 297 6.74 -8.86 4.80
N ILE A 298 6.65 -10.17 5.02
CA ILE A 298 7.17 -10.87 6.21
C ILE A 298 8.38 -11.76 5.87
N TYR A 299 8.44 -12.30 4.66
CA TYR A 299 9.45 -13.28 4.24
C TYR A 299 10.80 -12.68 3.80
N PHE A 300 11.02 -11.37 3.93
CA PHE A 300 12.27 -10.68 3.53
C PHE A 300 13.47 -11.04 4.41
#